data_b06cffee2309552a8fac9587f5618266
#
_entry.id   b06cffee2309552a8fac9587f5618266
#
_cell.length_a   1.000
_cell.length_b   1.000
_cell.length_c   1.000
_cell.angle_alpha   90.00
_cell.angle_beta   90.00
_cell.angle_gamma   90.00
#
_symmetry.space_group_name_H-M   'P 1'
#
loop_
_entity.id
_entity.type
_entity.pdbx_description
1 polymer ?
#
loop_
_entity_poly.entity_id
_entity_poly.type
_entity_poly.pdbx_seq_one_letter_code
_entity_poly.pdbx_strand_id
1 'polypeptide(L)'
;MVFQEFDQLPPWKTVKQNVMFPLLASKTLKRQEAEERALHYLEKVGLAPFADAYPHTLSGGMKARVAIARALAMQPKILLMDEPFAALDALTRRKMQEELLLLWEEVRFTLLFVTHSIEEALVVGNRILLLSPHPGRVRAEIHSHQYDLHSLGGVGFQHTARRIHRLLFDENQSPDTERELDFADIRIAY
;
A
#
# COMPACT_ATOMS: atom_id res chain seq x y z
N MET A 1 2.41 6.71 6.92
CA MET A 1 2.77 6.63 5.50
C MET A 1 3.90 5.65 5.32
N VAL A 2 3.84 4.82 4.28
CA VAL A 2 4.89 3.90 3.85
C VAL A 2 5.44 4.43 2.52
N PHE A 3 6.74 4.63 2.44
CA PHE A 3 7.41 5.21 1.27
C PHE A 3 8.09 4.12 0.43
N GLN A 4 8.45 4.46 -0.79
CA GLN A 4 9.13 3.60 -1.75
C GLN A 4 10.50 3.12 -1.23
N GLU A 5 11.25 3.96 -0.52
CA GLU A 5 12.58 3.64 -0.05
C GLU A 5 12.56 2.86 1.28
N PHE A 6 13.35 1.78 1.34
CA PHE A 6 13.47 0.94 2.54
C PHE A 6 14.33 1.56 3.64
N ASP A 7 15.07 2.64 3.33
CA ASP A 7 15.94 3.35 4.29
C ASP A 7 15.18 4.21 5.31
N GLN A 8 13.85 4.20 5.25
CA GLN A 8 12.99 4.84 6.24
C GLN A 8 13.04 4.18 7.64
N LEU A 9 13.70 3.03 7.79
CA LEU A 9 13.88 2.35 9.07
C LEU A 9 15.19 2.82 9.72
N PRO A 10 15.15 3.52 10.90
CA PRO A 10 16.34 3.83 11.66
C PRO A 10 17.25 2.60 11.82
N PRO A 11 18.47 2.59 11.23
CA PRO A 11 19.32 1.40 11.18
C PRO A 11 19.91 1.02 12.55
N TRP A 12 19.93 1.95 13.50
CA TRP A 12 20.39 1.76 14.88
C TRP A 12 19.31 1.23 15.83
N LYS A 13 18.09 1.04 15.34
CA LYS A 13 16.98 0.46 16.10
C LYS A 13 16.70 -0.95 15.60
N THR A 14 16.36 -1.87 16.51
CA THR A 14 15.85 -3.18 16.13
C THR A 14 14.52 -3.08 15.41
N VAL A 15 14.06 -4.16 14.78
CA VAL A 15 12.75 -4.27 14.14
C VAL A 15 11.63 -3.86 15.11
N LYS A 16 11.61 -4.43 16.30
CA LYS A 16 10.66 -4.08 17.37
C LYS A 16 10.73 -2.59 17.72
N GLN A 17 11.93 -2.07 17.92
CA GLN A 17 12.12 -0.66 18.26
C GLN A 17 11.70 0.28 17.13
N ASN A 18 11.82 -0.13 15.87
CA ASN A 18 11.33 0.61 14.72
C ASN A 18 9.80 0.74 14.75
N VAL A 19 9.08 -0.35 15.08
CA VAL A 19 7.62 -0.33 15.20
C VAL A 19 7.15 0.45 16.44
N MET A 20 7.88 0.32 17.57
CA MET A 20 7.58 1.06 18.80
C MET A 20 7.81 2.58 18.67
N PHE A 21 8.73 3.00 17.80
CA PHE A 21 9.19 4.38 17.74
C PHE A 21 8.08 5.42 17.59
N PRO A 22 7.15 5.32 16.63
CA PRO A 22 6.07 6.30 16.49
C PRO A 22 5.10 6.27 17.68
N LEU A 23 4.86 5.11 18.30
CA LEU A 23 3.99 4.96 19.46
C LEU A 23 4.52 5.73 20.68
N LEU A 24 5.83 5.66 20.89
CA LEU A 24 6.50 6.37 21.97
C LEU A 24 6.66 7.86 21.68
N ALA A 25 6.99 8.20 20.41
CA ALA A 25 7.17 9.59 19.99
C ALA A 25 5.87 10.40 20.08
N SER A 26 4.73 9.78 19.74
CA SER A 26 3.40 10.39 19.88
C SER A 26 2.91 10.49 21.32
N LYS A 27 3.60 9.86 22.27
CA LYS A 27 3.23 9.78 23.70
C LYS A 27 1.84 9.17 23.93
N THR A 28 1.35 8.37 22.99
CA THR A 28 0.02 7.74 23.07
C THR A 28 0.01 6.54 23.99
N LEU A 29 1.16 5.86 24.11
CA LEU A 29 1.27 4.63 24.90
C LEU A 29 2.49 4.68 25.83
N LYS A 30 2.41 3.96 26.95
CA LYS A 30 3.56 3.63 27.80
C LYS A 30 4.44 2.59 27.09
N ARG A 31 5.68 2.47 27.55
CA ARG A 31 6.69 1.60 26.91
C ARG A 31 6.23 0.14 26.80
N GLN A 32 5.63 -0.42 27.86
CA GLN A 32 5.16 -1.80 27.87
C GLN A 32 4.02 -2.01 26.86
N GLU A 33 3.02 -1.14 26.85
CA GLU A 33 1.90 -1.18 25.88
C GLU A 33 2.37 -1.02 24.44
N ALA A 34 3.37 -0.14 24.21
CA ALA A 34 3.98 0.04 22.89
C ALA A 34 4.74 -1.22 22.43
N GLU A 35 5.41 -1.93 23.36
CA GLU A 35 6.11 -3.17 23.06
C GLU A 35 5.12 -4.30 22.72
N GLU A 36 4.08 -4.50 23.51
CA GLU A 36 3.02 -5.48 23.26
C GLU A 36 2.35 -5.24 21.90
N ARG A 37 2.01 -3.98 21.60
CA ARG A 37 1.42 -3.60 20.31
C ARG A 37 2.39 -3.82 19.15
N ALA A 38 3.65 -3.49 19.31
CA ALA A 38 4.66 -3.71 18.28
C ALA A 38 4.83 -5.20 17.96
N LEU A 39 4.92 -6.04 18.97
CA LEU A 39 5.01 -7.51 18.80
C LEU A 39 3.77 -8.07 18.12
N HIS A 40 2.57 -7.62 18.48
CA HIS A 40 1.32 -8.02 17.85
C HIS A 40 1.32 -7.74 16.32
N TYR A 41 1.72 -6.52 15.90
CA TYR A 41 1.78 -6.21 14.47
C TYR A 41 2.95 -6.88 13.74
N LEU A 42 4.06 -7.15 14.43
CA LEU A 42 5.14 -7.97 13.88
C LEU A 42 4.72 -9.43 13.64
N GLU A 43 3.90 -9.98 14.52
CA GLU A 43 3.32 -11.31 14.35
C GLU A 43 2.41 -11.35 13.11
N LYS A 44 1.53 -10.34 12.94
CA LYS A 44 0.63 -10.24 11.78
C LYS A 44 1.37 -10.19 10.44
N VAL A 45 2.56 -9.59 10.40
CA VAL A 45 3.39 -9.56 9.18
C VAL A 45 4.45 -10.68 9.14
N GLY A 46 4.36 -11.68 10.02
CA GLY A 46 5.26 -12.83 10.06
C GLY A 46 6.71 -12.52 10.45
N LEU A 47 6.94 -11.42 11.19
CA LEU A 47 8.28 -10.96 11.58
C LEU A 47 8.54 -11.02 13.09
N ALA A 48 7.68 -11.65 13.89
CA ALA A 48 7.91 -11.83 15.32
C ALA A 48 9.28 -12.48 15.65
N PRO A 49 9.75 -13.52 14.92
CA PRO A 49 11.07 -14.11 15.16
C PRO A 49 12.25 -13.15 14.92
N PHE A 50 12.03 -12.06 14.19
CA PHE A 50 13.05 -11.07 13.83
C PHE A 50 12.93 -9.78 14.64
N ALA A 51 12.15 -9.76 15.72
CA ALA A 51 11.87 -8.58 16.53
C ALA A 51 13.14 -7.86 17.03
N ASP A 52 14.17 -8.62 17.38
CA ASP A 52 15.44 -8.09 17.88
C ASP A 52 16.54 -7.95 16.80
N ALA A 53 16.22 -8.30 15.53
CA ALA A 53 17.11 -8.10 14.40
C ALA A 53 17.22 -6.61 14.03
N TYR A 54 18.27 -6.24 13.30
CA TYR A 54 18.48 -4.89 12.79
C TYR A 54 18.10 -4.78 11.29
N PRO A 55 17.69 -3.60 10.81
CA PRO A 55 17.27 -3.42 9.40
C PRO A 55 18.28 -3.89 8.36
N HIS A 56 19.58 -3.74 8.61
CA HIS A 56 20.62 -4.14 7.68
C HIS A 56 20.72 -5.68 7.48
N THR A 57 20.16 -6.49 8.37
CA THR A 57 20.13 -7.95 8.26
C THR A 57 18.89 -8.48 7.54
N LEU A 58 17.96 -7.59 7.16
CA LEU A 58 16.68 -7.95 6.57
C LEU A 58 16.72 -7.85 5.04
N SER A 59 15.96 -8.73 4.36
CA SER A 59 15.66 -8.57 2.93
C SER A 59 14.78 -7.33 2.67
N GLY A 60 14.72 -6.87 1.41
CA GLY A 60 13.83 -5.77 1.02
C GLY A 60 12.37 -6.00 1.38
N GLY A 61 11.83 -7.19 1.12
CA GLY A 61 10.47 -7.56 1.50
C GLY A 61 10.24 -7.57 3.02
N MET A 62 11.22 -8.02 3.81
CA MET A 62 11.14 -7.94 5.28
C MET A 62 11.13 -6.48 5.75
N LYS A 63 11.95 -5.61 5.18
CA LYS A 63 11.94 -4.18 5.50
C LYS A 63 10.60 -3.53 5.17
N ALA A 64 9.99 -3.86 4.02
CA ALA A 64 8.65 -3.39 3.64
C ALA A 64 7.61 -3.81 4.69
N ARG A 65 7.62 -5.08 5.14
CA ARG A 65 6.72 -5.56 6.19
C ARG A 65 6.90 -4.84 7.53
N VAL A 66 8.14 -4.55 7.92
CA VAL A 66 8.40 -3.73 9.12
C VAL A 66 7.81 -2.34 8.99
N ALA A 67 7.94 -1.70 7.82
CA ALA A 67 7.37 -0.38 7.56
C ALA A 67 5.83 -0.40 7.61
N ILE A 68 5.20 -1.44 7.08
CA ILE A 68 3.74 -1.66 7.17
C ILE A 68 3.31 -1.88 8.62
N ALA A 69 3.97 -2.79 9.36
CA ALA A 69 3.70 -3.04 10.77
C ALA A 69 3.83 -1.77 11.61
N ARG A 70 4.87 -0.97 11.37
CA ARG A 70 5.09 0.33 12.02
C ARG A 70 3.95 1.31 11.78
N ALA A 71 3.45 1.37 10.55
CA ALA A 71 2.35 2.26 10.21
C ALA A 71 1.03 1.78 10.82
N LEU A 72 0.74 0.47 10.76
CA LEU A 72 -0.49 -0.13 11.30
C LEU A 72 -0.53 -0.14 12.83
N ALA A 73 0.62 -0.23 13.51
CA ALA A 73 0.69 -0.15 14.97
C ALA A 73 0.12 1.17 15.53
N MET A 74 0.14 2.23 14.71
CA MET A 74 -0.51 3.50 15.03
C MET A 74 -2.04 3.47 14.92
N GLN A 75 -2.63 2.37 14.43
CA GLN A 75 -4.06 2.18 14.18
C GLN A 75 -4.67 3.34 13.35
N PRO A 76 -4.09 3.64 12.18
CA PRO A 76 -4.55 4.75 11.36
C PRO A 76 -5.91 4.44 10.75
N LYS A 77 -6.78 5.45 10.60
CA LYS A 77 -8.00 5.33 9.80
C LYS A 77 -7.69 5.20 8.31
N ILE A 78 -6.63 5.90 7.86
CA ILE A 78 -6.17 5.90 6.47
C ILE A 78 -4.68 5.58 6.46
N LEU A 79 -4.29 4.56 5.70
CA LEU A 79 -2.91 4.19 5.44
C LEU A 79 -2.51 4.68 4.05
N LEU A 80 -1.46 5.50 3.98
CA LEU A 80 -0.90 6.00 2.73
C LEU A 80 0.32 5.16 2.37
N MET A 81 0.35 4.64 1.15
CA MET A 81 1.48 3.90 0.59
C MET A 81 1.88 4.51 -0.75
N ASP A 82 3.15 4.86 -0.88
CA ASP A 82 3.72 5.46 -2.09
C ASP A 82 4.75 4.49 -2.68
N GLU A 83 4.38 3.84 -3.78
CA GLU A 83 5.15 2.82 -4.49
C GLU A 83 5.81 1.77 -3.57
N PRO A 84 5.09 1.16 -2.62
CA PRO A 84 5.71 0.40 -1.53
C PRO A 84 6.43 -0.89 -2.00
N PHE A 85 6.19 -1.32 -3.23
CA PHE A 85 6.74 -2.56 -3.79
C PHE A 85 7.66 -2.35 -4.99
N ALA A 86 7.95 -1.09 -5.37
CA ALA A 86 8.72 -0.78 -6.59
C ALA A 86 10.14 -1.38 -6.58
N ALA A 87 10.79 -1.44 -5.42
CA ALA A 87 12.15 -1.96 -5.28
C ALA A 87 12.22 -3.50 -5.07
N LEU A 88 11.09 -4.21 -5.17
CA LEU A 88 11.02 -5.67 -5.01
C LEU A 88 11.08 -6.39 -6.36
N ASP A 89 11.72 -7.56 -6.37
CA ASP A 89 11.61 -8.49 -7.50
C ASP A 89 10.16 -8.98 -7.68
N ALA A 90 9.84 -9.49 -8.86
CA ALA A 90 8.46 -9.85 -9.23
C ALA A 90 7.80 -10.89 -8.30
N LEU A 91 8.57 -11.89 -7.84
CA LEU A 91 8.05 -12.95 -6.98
C LEU A 91 7.76 -12.41 -5.56
N THR A 92 8.72 -11.67 -5.01
CA THR A 92 8.58 -11.04 -3.68
C THR A 92 7.45 -10.01 -3.70
N ARG A 93 7.32 -9.22 -4.79
CA ARG A 93 6.25 -8.24 -4.98
C ARG A 93 4.87 -8.90 -4.92
N ARG A 94 4.66 -9.97 -5.69
CA ARG A 94 3.40 -10.71 -5.70
C ARG A 94 3.04 -11.23 -4.31
N LYS A 95 4.00 -11.82 -3.61
CA LYS A 95 3.81 -12.29 -2.25
C LYS A 95 3.44 -11.16 -1.28
N MET A 96 4.06 -9.99 -1.43
CA MET A 96 3.75 -8.82 -0.61
C MET A 96 2.35 -8.26 -0.87
N GLN A 97 1.88 -8.32 -2.12
CA GLN A 97 0.50 -7.94 -2.47
C GLN A 97 -0.52 -8.89 -1.81
N GLU A 98 -0.28 -10.22 -1.88
CA GLU A 98 -1.10 -11.22 -1.18
C GLU A 98 -1.17 -10.94 0.33
N GLU A 99 -0.03 -10.74 0.95
CA GLU A 99 0.07 -10.47 2.39
C GLU A 99 -0.62 -9.16 2.78
N LEU A 100 -0.51 -8.12 1.94
CA LEU A 100 -1.20 -6.84 2.18
C LEU A 100 -2.71 -7.00 2.12
N LEU A 101 -3.23 -7.75 1.15
CA LEU A 101 -4.67 -8.01 1.01
C LEU A 101 -5.21 -8.84 2.18
N LEU A 102 -4.51 -9.90 2.60
CA LEU A 102 -4.88 -10.69 3.78
C LEU A 102 -4.89 -9.82 5.05
N LEU A 103 -3.87 -8.98 5.21
CA LEU A 103 -3.78 -8.06 6.34
C LEU A 103 -4.90 -7.01 6.32
N TRP A 104 -5.29 -6.54 5.14
CA TRP A 104 -6.42 -5.62 4.98
C TRP A 104 -7.75 -6.29 5.34
N GLU A 105 -7.95 -7.55 4.96
CA GLU A 105 -9.14 -8.31 5.34
C GLU A 105 -9.28 -8.49 6.86
N GLU A 106 -8.16 -8.67 7.53
CA GLU A 106 -8.13 -8.86 8.97
C GLU A 106 -8.30 -7.56 9.77
N VAL A 107 -7.59 -6.50 9.36
CA VAL A 107 -7.50 -5.25 10.16
C VAL A 107 -8.53 -4.20 9.72
N ARG A 108 -8.93 -4.21 8.44
CA ARG A 108 -9.89 -3.27 7.84
C ARG A 108 -9.52 -1.80 8.05
N PHE A 109 -8.75 -1.24 7.14
CA PHE A 109 -8.36 0.18 7.11
C PHE A 109 -8.59 0.75 5.71
N THR A 110 -8.74 2.07 5.59
CA THR A 110 -8.75 2.71 4.27
C THR A 110 -7.32 2.78 3.76
N LEU A 111 -7.08 2.27 2.55
CA LEU A 111 -5.78 2.29 1.89
C LEU A 111 -5.80 3.30 0.73
N LEU A 112 -4.90 4.28 0.77
CA LEU A 112 -4.54 5.07 -0.40
C LEU A 112 -3.18 4.58 -0.91
N PHE A 113 -3.21 3.93 -2.08
CA PHE A 113 -2.08 3.25 -2.68
C PHE A 113 -1.67 3.95 -3.96
N VAL A 114 -0.45 4.46 -4.02
CA VAL A 114 0.12 5.08 -5.22
C VAL A 114 1.06 4.09 -5.88
N THR A 115 0.88 3.86 -7.17
CA THR A 115 1.73 2.99 -7.98
C THR A 115 1.73 3.43 -9.45
N HIS A 116 2.81 3.14 -10.15
CA HIS A 116 2.88 3.24 -11.61
C HIS A 116 2.56 1.91 -12.32
N SER A 117 2.33 0.83 -11.57
CA SER A 117 1.97 -0.48 -12.10
C SER A 117 0.47 -0.63 -12.24
N ILE A 118 -0.01 -0.75 -13.49
CA ILE A 118 -1.43 -1.00 -13.80
C ILE A 118 -1.91 -2.29 -13.15
N GLU A 119 -1.08 -3.34 -13.17
CA GLU A 119 -1.42 -4.63 -12.58
C GLU A 119 -1.59 -4.54 -11.06
N GLU A 120 -0.68 -3.83 -10.38
CA GLU A 120 -0.82 -3.58 -8.93
C GLU A 120 -2.12 -2.82 -8.61
N ALA A 121 -2.39 -1.76 -9.37
CA ALA A 121 -3.59 -0.96 -9.15
C ALA A 121 -4.87 -1.80 -9.31
N LEU A 122 -4.91 -2.70 -10.30
CA LEU A 122 -6.04 -3.59 -10.56
C LEU A 122 -6.24 -4.65 -9.48
N VAL A 123 -5.13 -5.16 -8.91
CA VAL A 123 -5.18 -6.24 -7.91
C VAL A 123 -5.43 -5.72 -6.50
N VAL A 124 -4.75 -4.62 -6.13
CA VAL A 124 -4.78 -4.10 -4.75
C VAL A 124 -5.92 -3.12 -4.54
N GLY A 125 -6.24 -2.33 -5.57
CA GLY A 125 -7.27 -1.29 -5.50
C GLY A 125 -8.67 -1.83 -5.78
N ASN A 126 -9.68 -1.21 -5.19
CA ASN A 126 -11.09 -1.35 -5.59
C ASN A 126 -11.59 -0.15 -6.40
N ARG A 127 -10.95 1.01 -6.23
CA ARG A 127 -11.13 2.24 -7.04
C ARG A 127 -9.78 2.75 -7.49
N ILE A 128 -9.65 3.02 -8.78
CA ILE A 128 -8.40 3.47 -9.40
C ILE A 128 -8.67 4.84 -10.01
N LEU A 129 -7.89 5.84 -9.58
CA LEU A 129 -7.89 7.17 -10.17
C LEU A 129 -6.67 7.29 -11.10
N LEU A 130 -6.93 7.53 -12.38
CA LEU A 130 -5.88 7.79 -13.36
C LEU A 130 -5.59 9.28 -13.40
N LEU A 131 -4.34 9.65 -13.21
CA LEU A 131 -3.91 11.04 -13.22
C LEU A 131 -3.21 11.39 -14.55
N SER A 132 -3.45 12.62 -15.06
CA SER A 132 -2.68 13.15 -16.16
C SER A 132 -1.26 13.53 -15.72
N PRO A 133 -0.28 13.61 -16.64
CA PRO A 133 0.97 14.31 -16.37
C PRO A 133 0.67 15.80 -16.10
N HIS A 134 1.65 16.64 -16.01
CA HIS A 134 1.59 18.05 -15.58
C HIS A 134 0.50 18.92 -16.26
N PRO A 135 -0.40 19.56 -15.48
CA PRO A 135 -0.65 19.36 -14.06
C PRO A 135 -1.42 18.07 -13.83
N GLY A 136 -1.19 17.40 -12.67
CA GLY A 136 -1.90 16.18 -12.29
C GLY A 136 -3.40 16.44 -12.10
N ARG A 137 -4.22 15.98 -13.06
CA ARG A 137 -5.69 16.03 -13.01
C ARG A 137 -6.24 14.61 -13.11
N VAL A 138 -7.40 14.37 -12.53
CA VAL A 138 -8.08 13.07 -12.69
C VAL A 138 -8.54 12.94 -14.14
N ARG A 139 -8.00 11.96 -14.85
CA ARG A 139 -8.37 11.58 -16.23
C ARG A 139 -9.55 10.64 -16.27
N ALA A 140 -9.56 9.66 -15.37
CA ALA A 140 -10.61 8.66 -15.31
C ALA A 140 -10.65 8.02 -13.93
N GLU A 141 -11.81 7.49 -13.57
CA GLU A 141 -12.02 6.61 -12.43
C GLU A 141 -12.43 5.23 -12.95
N ILE A 142 -11.84 4.17 -12.38
CA ILE A 142 -12.10 2.78 -12.76
C ILE A 142 -12.36 1.97 -11.51
N HIS A 143 -13.42 1.17 -11.53
CA HIS A 143 -13.72 0.20 -10.48
C HIS A 143 -13.06 -1.15 -10.82
N SER A 144 -12.32 -1.72 -9.87
CA SER A 144 -11.53 -2.96 -10.04
C SER A 144 -11.83 -4.04 -9.02
N HIS A 145 -12.86 -3.88 -8.19
CA HIS A 145 -13.25 -4.85 -7.15
C HIS A 145 -13.60 -6.27 -7.66
N GLN A 146 -13.66 -6.47 -8.97
CA GLN A 146 -13.85 -7.76 -9.63
C GLN A 146 -12.54 -8.51 -9.90
N TYR A 147 -11.39 -7.87 -9.66
CA TYR A 147 -10.08 -8.45 -9.92
C TYR A 147 -9.36 -8.76 -8.61
N ASP A 148 -8.62 -9.85 -8.63
CA ASP A 148 -7.75 -10.34 -7.58
C ASP A 148 -6.45 -10.90 -8.17
N LEU A 149 -5.60 -11.48 -7.34
CA LEU A 149 -4.35 -12.11 -7.79
C LEU A 149 -4.56 -13.34 -8.69
N HIS A 150 -5.72 -13.99 -8.63
CA HIS A 150 -6.06 -15.12 -9.49
C HIS A 150 -6.57 -14.66 -10.86
N SER A 151 -7.00 -13.41 -10.96
CA SER A 151 -7.47 -12.79 -12.20
C SER A 151 -6.34 -12.41 -13.16
N LEU A 152 -5.08 -12.41 -12.68
CA LEU A 152 -3.89 -12.08 -13.47
C LEU A 152 -3.80 -12.98 -14.71
N GLY A 153 -3.67 -12.35 -15.89
CA GLY A 153 -3.62 -13.07 -17.17
C GLY A 153 -4.98 -13.43 -17.77
N GLY A 154 -6.09 -13.28 -17.04
CA GLY A 154 -7.43 -13.48 -17.56
C GLY A 154 -7.81 -12.45 -18.63
N VAL A 155 -8.71 -12.84 -19.56
CA VAL A 155 -9.11 -11.98 -20.70
C VAL A 155 -9.69 -10.63 -20.23
N GLY A 156 -10.56 -10.64 -19.21
CA GLY A 156 -11.16 -9.42 -18.65
C GLY A 156 -10.12 -8.51 -17.99
N PHE A 157 -9.18 -9.07 -17.23
CA PHE A 157 -8.08 -8.36 -16.62
C PHE A 157 -7.21 -7.67 -17.67
N GLN A 158 -6.77 -8.41 -18.69
CA GLN A 158 -5.97 -7.88 -19.79
C GLN A 158 -6.69 -6.80 -20.59
N HIS A 159 -8.00 -6.96 -20.82
CA HIS A 159 -8.81 -5.94 -21.49
C HIS A 159 -8.81 -4.64 -20.70
N THR A 160 -9.05 -4.71 -19.39
CA THR A 160 -9.06 -3.52 -18.53
C THR A 160 -7.67 -2.90 -18.40
N ALA A 161 -6.62 -3.71 -18.27
CA ALA A 161 -5.24 -3.23 -18.26
C ALA A 161 -4.88 -2.46 -19.53
N ARG A 162 -5.25 -2.99 -20.72
CA ARG A 162 -5.05 -2.30 -22.01
C ARG A 162 -5.87 -1.01 -22.12
N ARG A 163 -7.09 -0.99 -21.57
CA ARG A 163 -7.90 0.23 -21.52
C ARG A 163 -7.23 1.30 -20.68
N ILE A 164 -6.73 0.95 -19.49
CA ILE A 164 -5.97 1.86 -18.61
C ILE A 164 -4.73 2.37 -19.33
N HIS A 165 -3.96 1.48 -19.97
CA HIS A 165 -2.77 1.85 -20.72
C HIS A 165 -3.08 2.89 -21.81
N ARG A 166 -4.14 2.68 -22.61
CA ARG A 166 -4.58 3.64 -23.62
C ARG A 166 -4.94 5.00 -23.00
N LEU A 167 -5.72 4.98 -21.92
CA LEU A 167 -6.10 6.22 -21.20
C LEU A 167 -4.90 7.00 -20.66
N LEU A 168 -3.80 6.32 -20.31
CA LEU A 168 -2.59 6.97 -19.79
C LEU A 168 -1.68 7.52 -20.91
N PHE A 169 -1.54 6.79 -22.02
CA PHE A 169 -0.48 7.03 -23.00
C PHE A 169 -0.96 7.49 -24.39
N ASP A 170 -2.25 7.29 -24.75
CA ASP A 170 -2.78 7.78 -26.03
C ASP A 170 -3.16 9.27 -25.91
N GLU A 171 -2.33 10.13 -26.46
CA GLU A 171 -2.53 11.60 -26.47
C GLU A 171 -3.75 12.05 -27.30
N ASN A 172 -4.28 11.20 -28.18
CA ASN A 172 -5.34 11.55 -29.16
C ASN A 172 -6.78 11.33 -28.67
N GLN A 173 -7.00 10.89 -27.44
CA GLN A 173 -8.35 10.83 -26.87
C GLN A 173 -8.57 11.99 -25.91
N SER A 174 -9.18 13.07 -26.44
CA SER A 174 -9.85 14.05 -25.59
C SER A 174 -10.84 13.33 -24.68
N PRO A 175 -10.91 13.64 -23.39
CA PRO A 175 -11.92 13.08 -22.53
C PRO A 175 -13.30 13.57 -23.00
N ASP A 176 -14.03 12.72 -23.74
CA ASP A 176 -15.46 12.91 -23.88
C ASP A 176 -16.07 12.75 -22.48
N THR A 177 -16.69 13.82 -22.04
CA THR A 177 -17.43 14.02 -20.83
C THR A 177 -16.57 14.44 -19.63
N GLU A 178 -16.36 15.74 -19.51
CA GLU A 178 -16.14 16.43 -18.24
C GLU A 178 -17.31 16.11 -17.29
N ARG A 179 -17.18 15.04 -16.51
CA ARG A 179 -17.85 15.01 -15.23
C ARG A 179 -16.90 15.71 -14.25
N GLU A 180 -17.17 16.97 -13.97
CA GLU A 180 -16.70 17.60 -12.75
C GLU A 180 -17.04 16.64 -11.61
N LEU A 181 -16.01 16.01 -11.05
CA LEU A 181 -16.15 15.24 -9.82
C LEU A 181 -16.39 16.26 -8.72
N ASP A 182 -17.65 16.43 -8.35
CA ASP A 182 -18.02 17.14 -7.15
C ASP A 182 -17.49 16.33 -5.96
N PHE A 183 -16.54 16.90 -5.22
CA PHE A 183 -15.96 16.28 -4.02
C PHE A 183 -17.01 15.93 -2.96
N ALA A 184 -18.24 16.41 -3.11
CA ALA A 184 -19.38 16.05 -2.27
C ALA A 184 -19.88 14.61 -2.46
N ASP A 185 -19.54 13.94 -3.58
CA ASP A 185 -19.95 12.56 -3.88
C ASP A 185 -18.99 11.47 -3.36
N ILE A 186 -17.93 11.85 -2.66
CA ILE A 186 -17.05 10.89 -1.98
C ILE A 186 -17.76 10.37 -0.72
N ARG A 187 -18.68 9.43 -0.91
CA ARG A 187 -19.20 8.64 0.21
C ARG A 187 -18.13 7.64 0.65
N ILE A 188 -17.50 7.93 1.78
CA ILE A 188 -16.67 6.96 2.50
C ILE A 188 -17.63 5.88 3.01
N ALA A 189 -17.62 4.71 2.38
CA ALA A 189 -18.30 3.53 2.93
C ALA A 189 -17.51 3.07 4.15
N TYR A 190 -18.16 3.08 5.30
CA TYR A 190 -17.66 2.53 6.56
C TYR A 190 -17.78 0.99 6.55
#